data_baf2414da29c1aa0d6d12c4de09882d8
#
_entry.id   baf2414da29c1aa0d6d12c4de09882d8
#
_cell.length_a   1.000
_cell.length_b   1.000
_cell.length_c   1.000
_cell.angle_alpha   90.00
_cell.angle_beta   90.00
_cell.angle_gamma   90.00
#
_symmetry.space_group_name_H-M   'P 1'
#
loop_
_entity.id
_entity.type
_entity.pdbx_description
1 polymer ?
#
loop_
_entity_poly.entity_id
_entity_poly.type
_entity_poly.pdbx_seq_one_letter_code
_entity_poly.pdbx_strand_id
1 'polypeptide(L)'
;MGRAKCMGQRAGDNPAMPATFLDKLCARGELAARIQALPRPVVFTNGVFDILHRGHVSYLAQARALGASLVVGLNSDASARGLGKGPGRPLNAEIDRACVLAALESVSLVTLFDEPTPVELLDFVRPQLYVKGGDYDIETLEETQRVRSWGGDARALPFVDGYSTTALVQRIRG
;
A
#
# COMPACT_ATOMS: atom_id res chain seq x y z
N MET A 1 -6.61 13.51 -22.87
CA MET A 1 -5.55 14.37 -22.30
C MET A 1 -6.10 15.02 -21.03
N GLY A 2 -5.83 14.47 -19.86
CA GLY A 2 -6.30 14.99 -18.58
C GLY A 2 -5.22 14.71 -17.53
N ARG A 3 -4.43 15.73 -17.20
CA ARG A 3 -3.48 15.68 -16.10
C ARG A 3 -4.26 15.65 -14.78
N ALA A 4 -4.01 14.67 -13.93
CA ALA A 4 -4.49 14.65 -12.56
C ALA A 4 -4.01 15.93 -11.86
N LYS A 5 -4.94 16.84 -11.51
CA LYS A 5 -4.66 17.98 -10.64
C LYS A 5 -4.49 17.45 -9.21
N CYS A 6 -3.26 17.40 -8.73
CA CYS A 6 -3.00 17.37 -7.30
C CYS A 6 -3.58 18.65 -6.68
N MET A 7 -4.65 18.51 -5.92
CA MET A 7 -5.24 19.62 -5.18
C MET A 7 -4.39 19.97 -3.97
N GLY A 8 -4.04 21.24 -3.85
CA GLY A 8 -3.56 21.86 -2.62
C GLY A 8 -2.06 22.11 -2.54
N GLN A 9 -1.53 22.97 -3.40
CA GLN A 9 -0.24 23.63 -3.16
C GLN A 9 -0.31 24.49 -1.89
N ARG A 10 0.43 24.08 -0.86
CA ARG A 10 0.95 25.04 0.11
C ARG A 10 2.30 25.52 -0.41
N ALA A 11 2.40 26.84 -0.58
CA ALA A 11 3.57 27.53 -1.11
C ALA A 11 4.81 27.25 -0.22
N GLY A 12 5.82 26.65 -0.82
CA GLY A 12 7.19 26.55 -0.36
C GLY A 12 7.95 25.98 -1.54
N ASP A 13 8.87 26.78 -2.12
CA ASP A 13 9.69 26.44 -3.28
C ASP A 13 10.50 25.15 -3.01
N ASN A 14 9.88 24.00 -3.28
CA ASN A 14 10.60 22.74 -3.39
C ASN A 14 10.81 22.47 -4.89
N PRO A 15 12.05 22.19 -5.36
CA PRO A 15 12.30 21.93 -6.76
C PRO A 15 11.37 20.81 -7.25
N ALA A 16 10.76 21.00 -8.42
CA ALA A 16 9.85 20.05 -9.04
C ALA A 16 10.49 18.65 -9.05
N MET A 17 9.92 17.74 -8.30
CA MET A 17 10.38 16.37 -8.21
C MET A 17 10.34 15.73 -9.60
N PRO A 18 11.37 14.96 -10.00
CA PRO A 18 11.32 14.23 -11.26
C PRO A 18 10.10 13.29 -11.25
N ALA A 19 9.27 13.41 -12.27
CA ALA A 19 7.90 12.89 -12.35
C ALA A 19 7.76 11.35 -12.23
N THR A 20 8.84 10.60 -12.31
CA THR A 20 8.81 9.15 -12.56
C THR A 20 8.16 8.29 -11.48
N PHE A 21 8.30 8.62 -10.19
CA PHE A 21 7.66 7.81 -9.14
C PHE A 21 6.23 8.25 -8.84
N LEU A 22 5.89 9.53 -9.06
CA LEU A 22 4.53 10.03 -8.89
C LEU A 22 3.55 9.39 -9.88
N ASP A 23 4.05 8.94 -11.03
CA ASP A 23 3.26 8.18 -11.99
C ASP A 23 2.75 6.84 -11.44
N LYS A 24 3.33 6.34 -10.34
CA LYS A 24 2.84 5.15 -9.66
C LYS A 24 1.64 5.43 -8.74
N LEU A 25 1.32 6.70 -8.46
CA LEU A 25 0.10 7.06 -7.72
C LEU A 25 -1.10 6.95 -8.66
N CYS A 26 -2.14 6.24 -8.21
CA CYS A 26 -3.30 5.94 -9.03
C CYS A 26 -4.59 6.30 -8.30
N ALA A 27 -5.37 7.17 -8.91
CA ALA A 27 -6.72 7.46 -8.44
C ALA A 27 -7.66 6.26 -8.73
N ARG A 28 -8.66 6.04 -7.86
CA ARG A 28 -9.58 4.90 -7.98
C ARG A 28 -10.30 4.83 -9.34
N GLY A 29 -10.61 5.99 -9.93
CA GLY A 29 -11.25 6.06 -11.25
C GLY A 29 -10.38 5.58 -12.42
N GLU A 30 -9.06 5.58 -12.26
CA GLU A 30 -8.09 5.16 -13.28
C GLU A 30 -7.59 3.73 -13.03
N LEU A 31 -7.91 3.16 -11.86
CA LEU A 31 -7.30 1.95 -11.36
C LEU A 31 -7.47 0.76 -12.32
N ALA A 32 -8.66 0.55 -12.87
CA ALA A 32 -8.93 -0.58 -13.76
C ALA A 32 -8.02 -0.56 -15.01
N ALA A 33 -7.89 0.58 -15.67
CA ALA A 33 -7.03 0.74 -16.84
C ALA A 33 -5.55 0.58 -16.49
N ARG A 34 -5.12 1.13 -15.33
CA ARG A 34 -3.75 1.03 -14.86
C ARG A 34 -3.37 -0.42 -14.52
N ILE A 35 -4.27 -1.17 -13.86
CA ILE A 35 -4.05 -2.59 -13.56
C ILE A 35 -3.96 -3.45 -14.81
N GLN A 36 -4.78 -3.18 -15.84
CA GLN A 36 -4.70 -3.90 -17.11
C GLN A 36 -3.34 -3.73 -17.81
N ALA A 37 -2.71 -2.59 -17.65
CA ALA A 37 -1.40 -2.29 -18.24
C ALA A 37 -0.22 -2.89 -17.46
N LEU A 38 -0.43 -3.41 -16.23
CA LEU A 38 0.64 -3.98 -15.42
C LEU A 38 1.05 -5.38 -15.93
N PRO A 39 2.36 -5.67 -15.96
CA PRO A 39 2.85 -7.03 -16.14
C PRO A 39 2.29 -8.01 -15.10
N ARG A 40 1.94 -9.22 -15.54
CA ARG A 40 1.40 -10.27 -14.67
C ARG A 40 2.44 -11.33 -14.34
N PRO A 41 2.37 -12.01 -13.20
CA PRO A 41 1.32 -11.94 -12.15
C PRO A 41 1.35 -10.62 -11.37
N VAL A 42 0.15 -10.11 -11.04
CA VAL A 42 -0.02 -8.97 -10.13
C VAL A 42 -0.13 -9.49 -8.71
N VAL A 43 0.74 -8.99 -7.84
CA VAL A 43 0.69 -9.17 -6.39
C VAL A 43 0.04 -7.95 -5.77
N PHE A 44 -0.84 -8.14 -4.80
CA PHE A 44 -1.47 -7.07 -4.05
C PHE A 44 -1.20 -7.21 -2.55
N THR A 45 -0.93 -6.10 -1.92
CA THR A 45 -0.89 -5.96 -0.46
C THR A 45 -1.57 -4.68 -0.02
N ASN A 46 -1.94 -4.60 1.26
CA ASN A 46 -2.49 -3.39 1.85
C ASN A 46 -1.93 -3.09 3.24
N GLY A 47 -2.01 -1.83 3.63
CA GLY A 47 -1.62 -1.40 4.97
C GLY A 47 -1.60 0.11 5.14
N VAL A 48 -1.34 0.55 6.38
CA VAL A 48 -1.24 1.97 6.73
C VAL A 48 0.12 2.55 6.34
N PHE A 49 1.20 1.80 6.48
CA PHE A 49 2.58 2.22 6.16
C PHE A 49 2.91 3.63 6.68
N ASP A 50 2.61 3.88 7.96
CA ASP A 50 2.68 5.21 8.57
C ASP A 50 4.11 5.78 8.58
N ILE A 51 5.05 5.06 9.19
CA ILE A 51 6.49 5.34 9.12
C ILE A 51 7.16 4.13 8.53
N LEU A 52 7.75 4.28 7.35
CA LEU A 52 8.50 3.21 6.72
C LEU A 52 9.78 2.90 7.51
N HIS A 53 10.05 1.62 7.63
CA HIS A 53 11.26 1.08 8.21
C HIS A 53 11.73 -0.14 7.42
N ARG A 54 12.93 -0.65 7.72
CA ARG A 54 13.53 -1.79 7.03
C ARG A 54 12.57 -2.98 6.89
N GLY A 55 11.78 -3.28 7.92
CA GLY A 55 10.78 -4.36 7.88
C GLY A 55 9.77 -4.19 6.75
N HIS A 56 9.23 -2.97 6.55
CA HIS A 56 8.33 -2.68 5.43
C HIS A 56 9.03 -2.83 4.07
N VAL A 57 10.25 -2.29 3.93
CA VAL A 57 10.99 -2.34 2.66
C VAL A 57 11.30 -3.80 2.29
N SER A 58 11.77 -4.60 3.24
CA SER A 58 12.04 -6.03 3.03
C SER A 58 10.79 -6.81 2.67
N TYR A 59 9.68 -6.55 3.37
CA TYR A 59 8.38 -7.17 3.10
C TYR A 59 7.89 -6.85 1.68
N LEU A 60 7.92 -5.57 1.29
CA LEU A 60 7.48 -5.15 -0.05
C LEU A 60 8.36 -5.72 -1.16
N ALA A 61 9.68 -5.85 -0.91
CA ALA A 61 10.59 -6.49 -1.85
C ALA A 61 10.30 -8.00 -1.99
N GLN A 62 10.02 -8.71 -0.89
CA GLN A 62 9.61 -10.11 -0.91
C GLN A 62 8.27 -10.29 -1.64
N ALA A 63 7.28 -9.43 -1.36
CA ALA A 63 6.00 -9.43 -2.07
C ALA A 63 6.18 -9.25 -3.58
N ARG A 64 7.00 -8.28 -4.00
CA ARG A 64 7.31 -8.03 -5.40
C ARG A 64 7.97 -9.22 -6.10
N ALA A 65 8.83 -9.96 -5.40
CA ALA A 65 9.52 -11.13 -5.95
C ALA A 65 8.56 -12.31 -6.27
N LEU A 66 7.32 -12.27 -5.77
CA LEU A 66 6.30 -13.29 -6.05
C LEU A 66 5.51 -13.04 -7.34
N GLY A 67 5.73 -11.92 -8.03
CA GLY A 67 5.05 -11.60 -9.27
C GLY A 67 5.79 -10.55 -10.11
N ALA A 68 5.20 -10.21 -11.24
CA ALA A 68 5.76 -9.23 -12.16
C ALA A 68 5.42 -7.77 -11.78
N SER A 69 4.39 -7.56 -10.96
CA SER A 69 4.00 -6.24 -10.45
C SER A 69 3.51 -6.32 -9.01
N LEU A 70 3.78 -5.28 -8.21
CA LEU A 70 3.26 -5.12 -6.86
C LEU A 70 2.37 -3.88 -6.79
N VAL A 71 1.11 -4.09 -6.42
CA VAL A 71 0.13 -3.04 -6.15
C VAL A 71 -0.05 -2.91 -4.65
N VAL A 72 0.02 -1.70 -4.13
CA VAL A 72 -0.19 -1.39 -2.71
C VAL A 72 -1.49 -0.63 -2.53
N GLY A 73 -2.44 -1.24 -1.82
CA GLY A 73 -3.60 -0.56 -1.26
C GLY A 73 -3.21 0.16 0.02
N LEU A 74 -3.26 1.47 0.01
CA LEU A 74 -2.89 2.30 1.15
C LEU A 74 -4.14 2.80 1.87
N ASN A 75 -4.29 2.47 3.15
CA ASN A 75 -5.36 3.04 3.96
C ASN A 75 -5.28 4.57 3.95
N SER A 76 -6.38 5.25 3.62
CA SER A 76 -6.49 6.70 3.80
C SER A 76 -6.30 7.09 5.26
N ASP A 77 -6.18 8.37 5.54
CA ASP A 77 -6.09 8.85 6.92
C ASP A 77 -7.36 8.54 7.72
N ALA A 78 -8.52 8.59 7.06
CA ALA A 78 -9.80 8.23 7.68
C ALA A 78 -9.86 6.74 8.03
N SER A 79 -9.54 5.86 7.06
CA SER A 79 -9.46 4.42 7.26
C SER A 79 -8.44 4.05 8.34
N ALA A 80 -7.24 4.65 8.30
CA ALA A 80 -6.17 4.38 9.26
C ALA A 80 -6.55 4.74 10.70
N ARG A 81 -7.28 5.86 10.90
CA ARG A 81 -7.82 6.24 12.22
C ARG A 81 -8.83 5.23 12.74
N GLY A 82 -9.67 4.69 11.85
CA GLY A 82 -10.67 3.66 12.18
C GLY A 82 -10.05 2.35 12.72
N LEU A 83 -8.78 2.07 12.41
CA LEU A 83 -8.09 0.86 12.89
C LEU A 83 -7.66 0.91 14.38
N GLY A 84 -7.88 2.01 15.09
CA GLY A 84 -7.66 2.11 16.54
C GLY A 84 -6.20 1.96 17.01
N LYS A 85 -5.21 2.27 16.16
CA LYS A 85 -3.77 2.12 16.48
C LYS A 85 -3.23 3.17 17.46
N GLY A 86 -4.11 3.88 18.17
CA GLY A 86 -3.79 4.87 19.20
C GLY A 86 -3.99 6.32 18.74
N PRO A 87 -4.02 7.27 19.71
CA PRO A 87 -4.24 8.68 19.42
C PRO A 87 -3.11 9.27 18.57
N GLY A 88 -3.46 10.17 17.64
CA GLY A 88 -2.49 10.81 16.76
C GLY A 88 -1.94 9.91 15.63
N ARG A 89 -2.61 8.81 15.32
CA ARG A 89 -2.26 7.96 14.16
C ARG A 89 -3.25 8.16 13.01
N PRO A 90 -2.79 8.14 11.75
CA PRO A 90 -1.38 8.04 11.31
C PRO A 90 -0.60 9.33 11.61
N LEU A 91 0.74 9.24 11.70
CA LEU A 91 1.62 10.40 11.91
C LEU A 91 1.85 11.17 10.62
N ASN A 92 2.02 10.45 9.50
CA ASN A 92 2.18 11.03 8.18
C ASN A 92 0.84 11.06 7.43
N ALA A 93 0.57 12.15 6.73
CA ALA A 93 -0.60 12.26 5.88
C ALA A 93 -0.58 11.20 4.75
N GLU A 94 -1.75 10.78 4.31
CA GLU A 94 -1.89 9.72 3.30
C GLU A 94 -1.11 10.01 2.00
N ILE A 95 -1.06 11.27 1.58
CA ILE A 95 -0.33 11.64 0.37
C ILE A 95 1.19 11.48 0.54
N ASP A 96 1.74 11.82 1.71
CA ASP A 96 3.15 11.66 2.02
C ASP A 96 3.51 10.17 2.10
N ARG A 97 2.66 9.36 2.74
CA ARG A 97 2.81 7.90 2.81
C ARG A 97 2.78 7.27 1.42
N ALA A 98 1.85 7.71 0.57
CA ALA A 98 1.74 7.25 -0.81
C ALA A 98 2.98 7.60 -1.64
N CYS A 99 3.50 8.83 -1.53
CA CYS A 99 4.71 9.27 -2.21
C CYS A 99 5.93 8.44 -1.80
N VAL A 100 6.11 8.20 -0.50
CA VAL A 100 7.26 7.39 -0.01
C VAL A 100 7.16 5.94 -0.50
N LEU A 101 5.97 5.33 -0.51
CA LEU A 101 5.76 4.00 -1.07
C LEU A 101 6.02 3.95 -2.58
N ALA A 102 5.52 4.93 -3.31
CA ALA A 102 5.70 5.02 -4.77
C ALA A 102 7.18 5.14 -5.17
N ALA A 103 8.01 5.78 -4.33
CA ALA A 103 9.45 5.91 -4.56
C ALA A 103 10.23 4.58 -4.40
N LEU A 104 9.62 3.54 -3.79
CA LEU A 104 10.26 2.23 -3.69
C LEU A 104 10.30 1.52 -5.04
N GLU A 105 11.45 0.93 -5.36
CA GLU A 105 11.64 0.16 -6.60
C GLU A 105 10.67 -1.02 -6.68
N SER A 106 10.42 -1.70 -5.56
CA SER A 106 9.55 -2.87 -5.47
C SER A 106 8.07 -2.56 -5.76
N VAL A 107 7.63 -1.30 -5.65
CA VAL A 107 6.23 -0.90 -5.81
C VAL A 107 5.96 -0.48 -7.25
N SER A 108 4.95 -1.08 -7.87
CA SER A 108 4.50 -0.76 -9.24
C SER A 108 3.36 0.26 -9.27
N LEU A 109 2.46 0.21 -8.27
CA LEU A 109 1.31 1.10 -8.18
C LEU A 109 0.88 1.27 -6.73
N VAL A 110 0.44 2.48 -6.36
CA VAL A 110 -0.15 2.79 -5.05
C VAL A 110 -1.52 3.40 -5.29
N THR A 111 -2.53 2.92 -4.58
CA THR A 111 -3.88 3.48 -4.61
C THR A 111 -4.45 3.58 -3.19
N LEU A 112 -5.18 4.65 -2.91
CA LEU A 112 -5.82 4.87 -1.61
C LEU A 112 -7.16 4.14 -1.54
N PHE A 113 -7.55 3.75 -0.33
CA PHE A 113 -8.88 3.25 -0.03
C PHE A 113 -9.34 3.73 1.35
N ASP A 114 -10.66 3.98 1.47
CA ASP A 114 -11.30 4.53 2.67
C ASP A 114 -12.00 3.47 3.51
N GLU A 115 -12.26 2.31 2.93
CA GLU A 115 -13.02 1.22 3.54
C GLU A 115 -12.26 0.59 4.72
N PRO A 116 -12.96 -0.03 5.68
CA PRO A 116 -12.33 -0.72 6.81
C PRO A 116 -11.42 -1.88 6.38
N THR A 117 -11.79 -2.56 5.29
CA THR A 117 -11.04 -3.66 4.67
C THR A 117 -10.80 -3.37 3.19
N PRO A 118 -9.78 -3.95 2.56
CA PRO A 118 -9.49 -3.72 1.14
C PRO A 118 -10.34 -4.59 0.19
N VAL A 119 -11.40 -5.24 0.66
CA VAL A 119 -12.18 -6.20 -0.13
C VAL A 119 -12.76 -5.57 -1.40
N GLU A 120 -13.36 -4.38 -1.30
CA GLU A 120 -13.86 -3.67 -2.48
C GLU A 120 -12.72 -3.30 -3.45
N LEU A 121 -11.56 -2.90 -2.92
CA LEU A 121 -10.40 -2.59 -3.75
C LEU A 121 -9.87 -3.84 -4.47
N LEU A 122 -9.91 -5.00 -3.81
CA LEU A 122 -9.53 -6.28 -4.41
C LEU A 122 -10.42 -6.64 -5.61
N ASP A 123 -11.70 -6.28 -5.60
CA ASP A 123 -12.60 -6.51 -6.73
C ASP A 123 -12.19 -5.74 -8.00
N PHE A 124 -11.60 -4.55 -7.83
CA PHE A 124 -11.05 -3.78 -8.95
C PHE A 124 -9.70 -4.30 -9.41
N VAL A 125 -8.82 -4.67 -8.47
CA VAL A 125 -7.45 -5.11 -8.79
C VAL A 125 -7.41 -6.52 -9.35
N ARG A 126 -8.21 -7.44 -8.83
CA ARG A 126 -8.23 -8.87 -9.16
C ARG A 126 -6.81 -9.45 -9.28
N PRO A 127 -6.02 -9.38 -8.21
CA PRO A 127 -4.65 -9.87 -8.24
C PRO A 127 -4.60 -11.39 -8.38
N GLN A 128 -3.49 -11.92 -8.91
CA GLN A 128 -3.21 -13.34 -8.89
C GLN A 128 -2.74 -13.79 -7.51
N LEU A 129 -2.17 -12.87 -6.72
CA LEU A 129 -1.70 -13.19 -5.38
C LEU A 129 -1.96 -12.02 -4.42
N TYR A 130 -2.64 -12.32 -3.32
CA TYR A 130 -2.75 -11.43 -2.16
C TYR A 130 -1.68 -11.78 -1.13
N VAL A 131 -0.96 -10.81 -0.62
CA VAL A 131 0.01 -11.03 0.45
C VAL A 131 -0.29 -10.16 1.66
N LYS A 132 -0.12 -10.74 2.84
CA LYS A 132 -0.23 -10.05 4.13
C LYS A 132 1.05 -10.27 4.93
N GLY A 133 1.57 -9.21 5.52
CA GLY A 133 2.75 -9.31 6.38
C GLY A 133 2.37 -9.65 7.82
N GLY A 134 3.04 -10.61 8.43
CA GLY A 134 2.86 -11.00 9.83
C GLY A 134 2.35 -12.42 10.01
N ASP A 135 2.18 -12.78 11.27
CA ASP A 135 1.73 -14.11 11.71
C ASP A 135 0.19 -14.23 11.69
N TYR A 136 -0.42 -13.79 10.58
CA TYR A 136 -1.85 -13.94 10.37
C TYR A 136 -2.16 -15.35 9.93
N ASP A 137 -3.25 -15.92 10.46
CA ASP A 137 -3.91 -17.04 9.81
C ASP A 137 -4.60 -16.53 8.53
N ILE A 138 -3.85 -16.59 7.43
CA ILE A 138 -4.29 -16.08 6.13
C ILE A 138 -5.60 -16.72 5.67
N GLU A 139 -5.89 -17.95 6.11
CA GLU A 139 -7.08 -18.70 5.74
C GLU A 139 -8.37 -18.10 6.31
N THR A 140 -8.28 -17.38 7.43
CA THR A 140 -9.44 -16.79 8.10
C THR A 140 -9.84 -15.41 7.54
N LEU A 141 -8.99 -14.82 6.70
CA LEU A 141 -9.21 -13.49 6.17
C LEU A 141 -10.28 -13.47 5.06
N GLU A 142 -11.18 -12.50 5.12
CA GLU A 142 -12.19 -12.25 4.08
C GLU A 142 -11.52 -12.01 2.72
N GLU A 143 -10.42 -11.27 2.72
CA GLU A 143 -9.61 -10.98 1.54
C GLU A 143 -9.12 -12.25 0.85
N THR A 144 -8.74 -13.26 1.62
CA THR A 144 -8.30 -14.56 1.08
C THR A 144 -9.44 -15.26 0.35
N GLN A 145 -10.60 -15.35 0.99
CA GLN A 145 -11.79 -15.96 0.37
C GLN A 145 -12.16 -15.20 -0.91
N ARG A 146 -12.09 -13.88 -0.87
CA ARG A 146 -12.40 -13.03 -2.01
C ARG A 146 -11.45 -13.28 -3.18
N VAL A 147 -10.15 -13.30 -2.93
CA VAL A 147 -9.13 -13.54 -3.98
C VAL A 147 -9.27 -14.94 -4.57
N ARG A 148 -9.54 -15.95 -3.76
CA ARG A 148 -9.76 -17.31 -4.24
C ARG A 148 -11.01 -17.47 -5.09
N SER A 149 -12.03 -16.63 -4.91
CA SER A 149 -13.27 -16.70 -5.69
C SER A 149 -13.08 -16.50 -7.20
N TRP A 150 -11.98 -15.90 -7.63
CA TRP A 150 -11.59 -15.76 -9.05
C TRP A 150 -10.32 -16.53 -9.44
N GLY A 151 -9.88 -17.48 -8.62
CA GLY A 151 -8.73 -18.35 -8.91
C GLY A 151 -7.37 -17.75 -8.52
N GLY A 152 -7.34 -16.67 -7.75
CA GLY A 152 -6.11 -16.15 -7.13
C GLY A 152 -5.71 -16.96 -5.89
N ASP A 153 -4.55 -16.65 -5.34
CA ASP A 153 -4.00 -17.26 -4.12
C ASP A 153 -3.72 -16.20 -3.05
N ALA A 154 -3.52 -16.60 -1.81
CA ALA A 154 -3.17 -15.72 -0.70
C ALA A 154 -2.03 -16.31 0.13
N ARG A 155 -1.09 -15.46 0.58
CA ARG A 155 0.07 -15.89 1.38
C ARG A 155 0.39 -14.92 2.50
N ALA A 156 0.68 -15.46 3.69
CA ALA A 156 1.34 -14.72 4.75
C ALA A 156 2.84 -14.66 4.47
N LEU A 157 3.44 -13.48 4.62
CA LEU A 157 4.88 -13.31 4.55
C LEU A 157 5.40 -12.92 5.93
N PRO A 158 6.50 -13.54 6.41
CA PRO A 158 7.04 -13.23 7.73
C PRO A 158 7.55 -11.79 7.76
N PHE A 159 7.37 -11.14 8.91
CA PHE A 159 8.02 -9.87 9.17
C PHE A 159 9.51 -10.09 9.50
N VAL A 160 10.30 -9.05 9.25
CA VAL A 160 11.67 -9.00 9.78
C VAL A 160 11.57 -8.63 11.26
N ASP A 161 12.10 -9.50 12.12
CA ASP A 161 12.06 -9.32 13.57
C ASP A 161 12.73 -8.00 14.01
N GLY A 162 12.19 -7.42 15.08
CA GLY A 162 12.74 -6.21 15.69
C GLY A 162 12.33 -4.89 15.04
N TYR A 163 11.48 -4.92 14.01
CA TYR A 163 11.00 -3.72 13.31
C TYR A 163 9.51 -3.52 13.47
N SER A 164 9.10 -2.43 14.11
CA SER A 164 7.72 -1.96 14.12
C SER A 164 7.66 -0.43 14.22
N THR A 165 6.63 0.17 13.63
CA THR A 165 6.38 1.61 13.75
C THR A 165 6.21 2.01 15.22
N THR A 166 5.56 1.18 16.03
CA THR A 166 5.36 1.44 17.46
C THR A 166 6.69 1.51 18.20
N ALA A 167 7.59 0.52 18.01
CA ALA A 167 8.90 0.52 18.63
C ALA A 167 9.76 1.71 18.16
N LEU A 168 9.64 2.12 16.91
CA LEU A 168 10.34 3.30 16.39
C LEU A 168 9.85 4.58 17.07
N VAL A 169 8.54 4.79 17.19
CA VAL A 169 7.94 5.94 17.86
C VAL A 169 8.31 5.98 19.35
N GLN A 170 8.32 4.82 20.03
CA GLN A 170 8.76 4.75 21.44
C GLN A 170 10.22 5.19 21.58
N ARG A 171 11.12 4.76 20.71
CA ARG A 171 12.54 5.21 20.76
C ARG A 171 12.73 6.69 20.47
N ILE A 172 11.86 7.30 19.66
CA ILE A 172 11.92 8.74 19.37
C ILE A 172 11.44 9.56 20.58
N ARG A 173 10.51 9.01 21.34
CA ARG A 173 9.94 9.70 22.52
C ARG A 173 10.81 9.58 23.78
N GLY A 174 11.83 8.72 23.78
CA GLY A 174 12.72 8.45 24.93
C GLY A 174 12.09 7.43 25.85
#